data_7ba68d5d1d1a7cd1a2f8f7c775047f29
#
_entry.id   7ba68d5d1d1a7cd1a2f8f7c775047f29
#
_cell.length_a   1.000
_cell.length_b   1.000
_cell.length_c   1.000
_cell.angle_alpha   90.00
_cell.angle_beta   90.00
_cell.angle_gamma   90.00
#
_symmetry.space_group_name_H-M   'P 1'
#
loop_
_entity.id
_entity.type
_entity.pdbx_description
1 polymer ?
#
loop_
_entity_poly.entity_id
_entity_poly.type
_entity_poly.pdbx_seq_one_letter_code
_entity_poly.pdbx_strand_id
1 'polypeptide(L)'
;MFERKKYKSFALQQLKNRWTVPVLITLITTVILEIFNIPAVIRMLRNPDFIDLLNSDITDIYSYYESYSRITNESSPLLSRLITAVVTGILDMAGINVYLKMSRSPEKVSMGYFFEGFNLWARALLATLWKYLWVFLWSLLFLIPGIIKSIAYSQMFYILNEYENVSVTKAMRISMLITNGHKWDLFVTHLSFIGWAILCCFTMGIGFFWLEPYINMTLTNAYHAMMKEALVSGKLRPEDLT
;
A
#
# COMPACT_ATOMS: atom_id res chain seq x y z
N MET A 1 -17.56 -6.24 15.87
CA MET A 1 -18.16 -5.79 14.59
C MET A 1 -17.26 -4.72 13.97
N PHE A 2 -16.95 -4.81 12.68
CA PHE A 2 -16.05 -3.87 11.98
C PHE A 2 -16.73 -2.50 11.81
N GLU A 3 -16.12 -1.43 12.33
CA GLU A 3 -16.73 -0.10 12.40
C GLU A 3 -15.97 0.91 11.51
N ARG A 4 -16.10 0.78 10.19
CA ARG A 4 -15.41 1.64 9.19
C ARG A 4 -15.49 3.13 9.48
N LYS A 5 -16.71 3.65 9.79
CA LYS A 5 -16.91 5.08 10.07
C LYS A 5 -16.10 5.54 11.28
N LYS A 6 -16.01 4.71 12.30
CA LYS A 6 -15.26 4.97 13.52
C LYS A 6 -13.75 5.00 13.25
N TYR A 7 -13.22 4.06 12.47
CA TYR A 7 -11.79 4.06 12.12
C TYR A 7 -11.40 5.30 11.32
N LYS A 8 -12.26 5.75 10.39
CA LYS A 8 -12.07 7.00 9.65
C LYS A 8 -12.10 8.24 10.54
N SER A 9 -13.08 8.35 11.44
CA SER A 9 -13.16 9.48 12.36
C SER A 9 -11.97 9.51 13.34
N PHE A 10 -11.56 8.36 13.84
CA PHE A 10 -10.36 8.21 14.68
C PHE A 10 -9.10 8.64 13.93
N ALA A 11 -8.93 8.20 12.68
CA ALA A 11 -7.78 8.58 11.85
C ALA A 11 -7.69 10.12 11.71
N LEU A 12 -8.80 10.80 11.44
CA LEU A 12 -8.81 12.27 11.35
C LEU A 12 -8.48 12.93 12.69
N GLN A 13 -8.96 12.40 13.80
CA GLN A 13 -8.63 12.90 15.15
C GLN A 13 -7.13 12.71 15.46
N GLN A 14 -6.58 11.56 15.13
CA GLN A 14 -5.16 11.25 15.35
C GLN A 14 -4.23 12.08 14.45
N LEU A 15 -4.68 12.43 13.25
CA LEU A 15 -3.94 13.29 12.32
C LEU A 15 -4.08 14.78 12.66
N LYS A 16 -5.09 15.18 13.42
CA LYS A 16 -5.31 16.60 13.76
C LYS A 16 -4.08 17.20 14.44
N ASN A 17 -3.58 18.31 13.88
CA ASN A 17 -2.36 19.01 14.32
C ASN A 17 -1.05 18.19 14.20
N ARG A 18 -1.06 17.06 13.47
CA ARG A 18 0.09 16.14 13.29
C ARG A 18 0.31 15.72 11.84
N TRP A 19 -0.21 16.47 10.88
CA TRP A 19 -0.13 16.17 9.45
C TRP A 19 1.29 16.27 8.87
N THR A 20 2.17 17.08 9.46
CA THR A 20 3.48 17.42 8.90
C THR A 20 4.31 16.19 8.57
N VAL A 21 4.50 15.27 9.53
CA VAL A 21 5.33 14.07 9.32
C VAL A 21 4.68 13.10 8.31
N PRO A 22 3.40 12.72 8.42
CA PRO A 22 2.72 11.89 7.42
C PRO A 22 2.79 12.45 5.99
N VAL A 23 2.55 13.75 5.81
CA VAL A 23 2.63 14.41 4.49
C VAL A 23 4.05 14.41 3.95
N LEU A 24 5.06 14.68 4.79
CA LEU A 24 6.47 14.61 4.39
C LEU A 24 6.87 13.18 3.99
N ILE A 25 6.40 12.16 4.68
CA ILE A 25 6.64 10.77 4.31
C ILE A 25 6.05 10.48 2.94
N THR A 26 4.79 10.85 2.69
CA THR A 26 4.17 10.67 1.38
C THR A 26 4.94 11.41 0.29
N LEU A 27 5.38 12.64 0.56
CA LEU A 27 6.20 13.40 -0.40
C LEU A 27 7.53 12.68 -0.70
N ILE A 28 8.27 12.27 0.34
CA ILE A 28 9.55 11.58 0.19
C ILE A 28 9.38 10.26 -0.57
N THR A 29 8.38 9.47 -0.21
CA THR A 29 8.10 8.18 -0.88
C THR A 29 7.73 8.40 -2.33
N THR A 30 6.90 9.38 -2.65
CA THR A 30 6.55 9.74 -4.03
C THR A 30 7.79 10.14 -4.82
N VAL A 31 8.61 11.04 -4.29
CA VAL A 31 9.84 11.49 -4.97
C VAL A 31 10.80 10.32 -5.23
N ILE A 32 11.00 9.44 -4.23
CA ILE A 32 11.86 8.26 -4.41
C ILE A 32 11.30 7.36 -5.52
N LEU A 33 10.01 7.06 -5.51
CA LEU A 33 9.40 6.19 -6.52
C LEU A 33 9.45 6.81 -7.92
N GLU A 34 9.27 8.13 -8.04
CA GLU A 34 9.40 8.82 -9.33
C GLU A 34 10.84 8.77 -9.87
N ILE A 35 11.87 8.85 -9.02
CA ILE A 35 13.27 8.68 -9.43
C ILE A 35 13.47 7.30 -10.08
N PHE A 36 12.88 6.23 -9.53
CA PHE A 36 12.95 4.88 -10.11
C PHE A 36 12.15 4.76 -11.43
N ASN A 37 11.15 5.61 -11.64
CA ASN A 37 10.36 5.66 -12.88
C ASN A 37 11.02 6.48 -14.00
N ILE A 38 11.97 7.37 -13.70
CA ILE A 38 12.64 8.22 -14.69
C ILE A 38 13.14 7.43 -15.91
N PRO A 39 13.84 6.27 -15.77
CA PRO A 39 14.30 5.51 -16.93
C PRO A 39 13.18 4.99 -17.83
N ALA A 40 12.02 4.67 -17.25
CA ALA A 40 10.85 4.24 -18.01
C ALA A 40 10.23 5.43 -18.78
N VAL A 41 10.11 6.58 -18.12
CA VAL A 41 9.63 7.82 -18.74
C VAL A 41 10.53 8.26 -19.89
N ILE A 42 11.85 8.21 -19.73
CA ILE A 42 12.80 8.56 -20.80
C ILE A 42 12.65 7.62 -22.00
N ARG A 43 12.50 6.29 -21.76
CA ARG A 43 12.28 5.33 -22.84
C ARG A 43 10.96 5.59 -23.54
N MET A 44 9.90 5.86 -22.81
CA MET A 44 8.59 6.21 -23.35
C MET A 44 8.66 7.45 -24.25
N LEU A 45 9.29 8.53 -23.78
CA LEU A 45 9.44 9.78 -24.54
C LEU A 45 10.32 9.65 -25.81
N ARG A 46 11.21 8.64 -25.82
CA ARG A 46 12.07 8.33 -26.98
C ARG A 46 11.44 7.33 -27.97
N ASN A 47 10.30 6.74 -27.60
CA ASN A 47 9.62 5.79 -28.47
C ASN A 47 8.90 6.57 -29.60
N PRO A 48 9.17 6.27 -30.89
CA PRO A 48 8.49 6.92 -32.02
C PRO A 48 6.98 6.79 -31.93
N ASP A 49 6.47 5.63 -31.55
CA ASP A 49 5.04 5.35 -31.40
C ASP A 49 4.36 6.28 -30.38
N PHE A 50 5.12 6.82 -29.42
CA PHE A 50 4.58 7.78 -28.44
C PHE A 50 4.24 9.13 -29.07
N ILE A 51 5.06 9.59 -30.01
CA ILE A 51 4.81 10.83 -30.77
C ILE A 51 3.62 10.64 -31.70
N ASP A 52 3.53 9.46 -32.35
CA ASP A 52 2.41 9.09 -33.22
C ASP A 52 1.11 8.98 -32.41
N LEU A 53 1.17 8.45 -31.20
CA LEU A 53 0.04 8.38 -30.27
C LEU A 53 -0.48 9.78 -29.87
N LEU A 54 0.43 10.75 -29.61
CA LEU A 54 0.04 12.12 -29.28
C LEU A 54 -0.62 12.86 -30.46
N ASN A 55 -0.29 12.46 -31.68
CA ASN A 55 -0.83 13.05 -32.90
C ASN A 55 -2.05 12.27 -33.46
N SER A 56 -2.36 11.09 -32.90
CA SER A 56 -3.45 10.26 -33.37
C SER A 56 -4.81 10.80 -32.93
N ASP A 57 -5.80 10.66 -33.82
CA ASP A 57 -7.19 10.96 -33.50
C ASP A 57 -7.72 9.95 -32.46
N ILE A 58 -8.22 10.45 -31.33
CA ILE A 58 -8.76 9.63 -30.22
C ILE A 58 -10.04 8.85 -30.65
N THR A 59 -10.48 9.00 -31.89
CA THR A 59 -11.70 8.36 -32.42
C THR A 59 -11.58 6.85 -32.55
N ASP A 60 -10.37 6.30 -32.70
CA ASP A 60 -10.12 4.86 -32.70
C ASP A 60 -9.50 4.42 -31.35
N ILE A 61 -10.39 4.16 -30.37
CA ILE A 61 -10.02 3.73 -29.02
C ILE A 61 -9.18 2.44 -29.04
N TYR A 62 -9.39 1.56 -30.01
CA TYR A 62 -8.67 0.29 -30.07
C TYR A 62 -7.20 0.47 -30.49
N SER A 63 -6.94 1.23 -31.56
CA SER A 63 -5.57 1.53 -32.02
C SER A 63 -4.81 2.35 -30.98
N TYR A 64 -5.48 3.30 -30.33
CA TYR A 64 -4.94 4.06 -29.20
C TYR A 64 -4.50 3.15 -28.05
N TYR A 65 -5.37 2.22 -27.63
CA TYR A 65 -5.06 1.28 -26.54
C TYR A 65 -3.93 0.32 -26.91
N GLU A 66 -3.88 -0.17 -28.12
CA GLU A 66 -2.82 -1.05 -28.59
C GLU A 66 -1.46 -0.35 -28.60
N SER A 67 -1.38 0.86 -29.14
CA SER A 67 -0.15 1.68 -29.15
C SER A 67 0.30 2.02 -27.72
N TYR A 68 -0.62 2.44 -26.85
CA TYR A 68 -0.35 2.70 -25.45
C TYR A 68 0.20 1.45 -24.74
N SER A 69 -0.38 0.28 -24.98
CA SER A 69 0.05 -0.97 -24.35
C SER A 69 1.45 -1.41 -24.81
N ARG A 70 1.79 -1.23 -26.08
CA ARG A 70 3.14 -1.49 -26.61
C ARG A 70 4.16 -0.58 -25.95
N ILE A 71 3.92 0.72 -25.95
CA ILE A 71 4.83 1.73 -25.36
C ILE A 71 5.08 1.43 -23.88
N THR A 72 4.04 1.14 -23.10
CA THR A 72 4.17 0.87 -21.67
C THR A 72 4.86 -0.46 -21.36
N ASN A 73 4.65 -1.49 -22.17
CA ASN A 73 5.32 -2.78 -22.00
C ASN A 73 6.81 -2.71 -22.35
N GLU A 74 7.18 -2.02 -23.42
CA GLU A 74 8.58 -1.83 -23.82
C GLU A 74 9.33 -0.89 -22.87
N SER A 75 8.67 0.16 -22.37
CA SER A 75 9.29 1.16 -21.49
C SER A 75 9.51 0.67 -20.06
N SER A 76 8.81 -0.38 -19.62
CA SER A 76 8.87 -0.91 -18.24
C SER A 76 9.23 -2.40 -18.20
N PRO A 77 10.49 -2.79 -18.39
CA PRO A 77 10.90 -4.18 -18.30
C PRO A 77 10.55 -4.79 -16.94
N LEU A 78 10.28 -6.10 -16.92
CA LEU A 78 9.85 -6.83 -15.71
C LEU A 78 10.76 -6.56 -14.51
N LEU A 79 12.07 -6.48 -14.75
CA LEU A 79 13.07 -6.19 -13.71
C LEU A 79 12.82 -4.84 -13.04
N SER A 80 12.54 -3.77 -13.80
CA SER A 80 12.26 -2.45 -13.22
C SER A 80 10.98 -2.46 -12.38
N ARG A 81 9.94 -3.16 -12.82
CA ARG A 81 8.69 -3.33 -12.06
C ARG A 81 8.92 -4.06 -10.74
N LEU A 82 9.76 -5.10 -10.75
CA LEU A 82 10.12 -5.84 -9.53
C LEU A 82 10.93 -4.96 -8.56
N ILE A 83 11.90 -4.21 -9.07
CA ILE A 83 12.69 -3.27 -8.25
C ILE A 83 11.76 -2.23 -7.61
N THR A 84 10.90 -1.59 -8.40
CA THR A 84 9.94 -0.59 -7.90
C THR A 84 9.02 -1.21 -6.84
N ALA A 85 8.50 -2.42 -7.06
CA ALA A 85 7.66 -3.11 -6.08
C ALA A 85 8.38 -3.38 -4.75
N VAL A 86 9.65 -3.78 -4.80
CA VAL A 86 10.48 -4.00 -3.60
C VAL A 86 10.74 -2.69 -2.86
N VAL A 87 11.12 -1.64 -3.60
CA VAL A 87 11.34 -0.29 -3.02
C VAL A 87 10.06 0.22 -2.37
N THR A 88 8.92 0.10 -3.04
CA THR A 88 7.60 0.45 -2.47
C THR A 88 7.35 -0.32 -1.17
N GLY A 89 7.57 -1.63 -1.15
CA GLY A 89 7.36 -2.44 0.05
C GLY A 89 8.23 -2.03 1.24
N ILE A 90 9.49 -1.62 0.99
CA ILE A 90 10.39 -1.10 2.03
C ILE A 90 9.89 0.25 2.56
N LEU A 91 9.50 1.15 1.65
CA LEU A 91 8.97 2.47 2.02
C LEU A 91 7.63 2.36 2.76
N ASP A 92 6.73 1.47 2.32
CA ASP A 92 5.47 1.20 3.00
C ASP A 92 5.69 0.69 4.42
N MET A 93 6.63 -0.25 4.59
CA MET A 93 6.96 -0.79 5.90
C MET A 93 7.52 0.29 6.83
N ALA A 94 8.40 1.16 6.32
CA ALA A 94 8.92 2.30 7.07
C ALA A 94 7.80 3.30 7.45
N GLY A 95 6.88 3.58 6.53
CA GLY A 95 5.71 4.42 6.77
C GLY A 95 4.76 3.83 7.81
N ILE A 96 4.47 2.54 7.74
CA ILE A 96 3.61 1.81 8.70
C ILE A 96 4.16 1.95 10.13
N ASN A 97 5.49 1.90 10.32
CA ASN A 97 6.09 2.11 11.65
C ASN A 97 5.65 3.45 12.26
N VAL A 98 5.63 4.51 11.46
CA VAL A 98 5.19 5.84 11.91
C VAL A 98 3.71 5.83 12.28
N TYR A 99 2.85 5.24 11.45
CA TYR A 99 1.40 5.18 11.73
C TYR A 99 1.08 4.33 12.95
N LEU A 100 1.79 3.22 13.18
CA LEU A 100 1.66 2.40 14.39
C LEU A 100 2.04 3.20 15.65
N LYS A 101 3.17 3.93 15.64
CA LYS A 101 3.57 4.81 16.75
C LYS A 101 2.56 5.93 16.97
N MET A 102 2.10 6.55 15.88
CA MET A 102 1.15 7.65 15.90
C MET A 102 -0.23 7.23 16.42
N SER A 103 -0.65 5.99 16.17
CA SER A 103 -1.93 5.47 16.65
C SER A 103 -1.95 5.22 18.15
N ARG A 104 -0.77 5.00 18.77
CA ARG A 104 -0.62 4.66 20.20
C ARG A 104 -0.33 5.84 21.10
N SER A 105 0.23 6.93 20.55
CA SER A 105 0.58 8.11 21.32
C SER A 105 -0.07 9.37 20.75
N PRO A 106 -0.62 10.27 21.59
CA PRO A 106 -1.11 11.57 21.16
C PRO A 106 0.02 12.57 20.86
N GLU A 107 1.26 12.24 21.19
CA GLU A 107 2.41 13.10 21.01
C GLU A 107 2.77 13.33 19.54
N LYS A 108 3.53 14.39 19.27
CA LYS A 108 4.07 14.65 17.92
C LYS A 108 5.06 13.56 17.54
N VAL A 109 4.86 12.96 16.39
CA VAL A 109 5.72 11.91 15.87
C VAL A 109 6.93 12.53 15.17
N SER A 110 8.11 11.97 15.41
CA SER A 110 9.36 12.38 14.75
C SER A 110 9.55 11.62 13.42
N MET A 111 10.21 12.26 12.44
CA MET A 111 10.71 11.60 11.24
C MET A 111 11.70 10.45 11.56
N GLY A 112 12.32 10.45 12.74
CA GLY A 112 13.18 9.37 13.20
C GLY A 112 12.51 7.99 13.10
N TYR A 113 11.23 7.90 13.43
CA TYR A 113 10.47 6.63 13.33
C TYR A 113 10.34 6.10 11.90
N PHE A 114 10.33 6.98 10.90
CA PHE A 114 10.37 6.57 9.50
C PHE A 114 11.72 5.93 9.16
N PHE A 115 12.81 6.54 9.62
CA PHE A 115 14.16 5.98 9.41
C PHE A 115 14.40 4.70 10.22
N GLU A 116 13.86 4.58 11.43
CA GLU A 116 13.89 3.33 12.20
C GLU A 116 13.23 2.17 11.42
N GLY A 117 12.15 2.44 10.68
CA GLY A 117 11.47 1.45 9.85
C GLY A 117 12.37 0.83 8.78
N PHE A 118 13.40 1.54 8.32
CA PHE A 118 14.37 0.99 7.36
C PHE A 118 15.26 -0.11 7.96
N ASN A 119 15.39 -0.21 9.27
CA ASN A 119 16.13 -1.33 9.89
C ASN A 119 15.49 -2.69 9.55
N LEU A 120 14.21 -2.68 9.17
CA LEU A 120 13.46 -3.86 8.77
C LEU A 120 13.48 -4.12 7.25
N TRP A 121 14.37 -3.45 6.48
CA TRP A 121 14.42 -3.52 5.02
C TRP A 121 14.47 -4.95 4.46
N ALA A 122 15.26 -5.83 5.08
CA ALA A 122 15.39 -7.21 4.64
C ALA A 122 14.08 -8.00 4.84
N ARG A 123 13.37 -7.76 5.94
CA ARG A 123 12.04 -8.33 6.20
C ARG A 123 11.01 -7.77 5.23
N ALA A 124 11.06 -6.47 4.94
CA ALA A 124 10.18 -5.82 3.97
C ALA A 124 10.39 -6.39 2.56
N LEU A 125 11.64 -6.59 2.14
CA LEU A 125 12.00 -7.20 0.86
C LEU A 125 11.43 -8.62 0.76
N LEU A 126 11.72 -9.48 1.74
CA LEU A 126 11.22 -10.86 1.77
C LEU A 126 9.68 -10.91 1.81
N ALA A 127 9.06 -10.05 2.61
CA ALA A 127 7.60 -9.96 2.71
C ALA A 127 6.96 -9.52 1.40
N THR A 128 7.55 -8.55 0.72
CA THR A 128 7.09 -8.06 -0.58
C THR A 128 7.16 -9.16 -1.63
N LEU A 129 8.32 -9.79 -1.80
CA LEU A 129 8.50 -10.87 -2.76
C LEU A 129 7.55 -12.05 -2.47
N TRP A 130 7.43 -12.44 -1.21
CA TRP A 130 6.56 -13.53 -0.78
C TRP A 130 5.09 -13.22 -1.03
N LYS A 131 4.64 -12.01 -0.69
CA LYS A 131 3.27 -11.54 -0.95
C LYS A 131 2.96 -11.52 -2.44
N TYR A 132 3.83 -10.92 -3.27
CA TYR A 132 3.61 -10.84 -4.72
C TYR A 132 3.60 -12.21 -5.38
N LEU A 133 4.49 -13.14 -4.96
CA LEU A 133 4.49 -14.51 -5.45
C LEU A 133 3.12 -15.19 -5.24
N TRP A 134 2.60 -15.13 -4.02
CA TRP A 134 1.32 -15.76 -3.73
C TRP A 134 0.12 -15.07 -4.38
N VAL A 135 0.10 -13.75 -4.42
CA VAL A 135 -0.95 -13.01 -5.13
C VAL A 135 -0.93 -13.34 -6.61
N PHE A 136 0.25 -13.41 -7.22
CA PHE A 136 0.41 -13.79 -8.63
C PHE A 136 -0.09 -15.22 -8.90
N LEU A 137 0.31 -16.19 -8.08
CA LEU A 137 -0.15 -17.59 -8.21
C LEU A 137 -1.68 -17.70 -8.13
N TRP A 138 -2.31 -16.98 -7.21
CA TRP A 138 -3.77 -16.96 -7.08
C TRP A 138 -4.44 -16.23 -8.25
N SER A 139 -3.81 -15.20 -8.80
CA SER A 139 -4.32 -14.44 -9.95
C SER A 139 -4.23 -15.23 -11.24
N LEU A 140 -3.29 -16.19 -11.36
CA LEU A 140 -3.22 -17.14 -12.48
C LEU A 140 -4.43 -18.07 -12.54
N LEU A 141 -5.00 -18.43 -11.38
CA LEU A 141 -6.21 -19.25 -11.32
C LEU A 141 -7.42 -18.45 -11.79
N PHE A 142 -7.67 -17.31 -11.15
CA PHE A 142 -8.70 -16.34 -11.51
C PHE A 142 -8.40 -14.99 -10.85
N LEU A 143 -8.81 -13.89 -11.48
CA LEU A 143 -8.61 -12.52 -10.97
C LEU A 143 -9.25 -12.31 -9.59
N ILE A 144 -10.47 -12.82 -9.38
CA ILE A 144 -11.22 -12.65 -8.12
C ILE A 144 -10.50 -13.27 -6.91
N PRO A 145 -10.01 -14.54 -6.95
CA PRO A 145 -9.18 -15.09 -5.88
C PRO A 145 -7.92 -14.28 -5.61
N GLY A 146 -7.26 -13.73 -6.64
CA GLY A 146 -6.10 -12.84 -6.48
C GLY A 146 -6.42 -11.60 -5.65
N ILE A 147 -7.52 -10.92 -5.94
CA ILE A 147 -8.01 -9.75 -5.17
C ILE A 147 -8.31 -10.14 -3.72
N ILE A 148 -9.04 -11.24 -3.49
CA ILE A 148 -9.37 -11.72 -2.13
C ILE A 148 -8.10 -12.02 -1.33
N LYS A 149 -7.08 -12.60 -1.96
CA LYS A 149 -5.81 -12.92 -1.30
C LYS A 149 -4.94 -11.68 -1.06
N SER A 150 -4.95 -10.70 -1.97
CA SER A 150 -4.26 -9.43 -1.74
C SER A 150 -4.79 -8.71 -0.49
N ILE A 151 -6.10 -8.71 -0.28
CA ILE A 151 -6.75 -8.18 0.92
C ILE A 151 -6.39 -9.03 2.16
N ALA A 152 -6.39 -10.36 2.03
CA ALA A 152 -6.03 -11.25 3.12
C ALA A 152 -4.58 -11.07 3.60
N TYR A 153 -3.67 -10.65 2.73
CA TYR A 153 -2.26 -10.40 3.04
C TYR A 153 -1.97 -8.94 3.38
N SER A 154 -2.96 -8.05 3.35
CA SER A 154 -2.77 -6.60 3.53
C SER A 154 -2.20 -6.21 4.89
N GLN A 155 -2.47 -7.01 5.94
CA GLN A 155 -2.04 -6.70 7.30
C GLN A 155 -0.65 -7.24 7.65
N MET A 156 0.00 -7.93 6.72
CA MET A 156 1.27 -8.61 6.95
C MET A 156 2.39 -7.64 7.38
N PHE A 157 2.49 -6.46 6.76
CA PHE A 157 3.51 -5.46 7.10
C PHE A 157 3.30 -4.87 8.49
N TYR A 158 2.06 -4.69 8.95
CA TYR A 158 1.76 -4.25 10.32
C TYR A 158 2.27 -5.27 11.34
N ILE A 159 2.01 -6.56 11.11
CA ILE A 159 2.46 -7.65 11.98
C ILE A 159 3.98 -7.71 12.05
N LEU A 160 4.66 -7.59 10.89
CA LEU A 160 6.12 -7.61 10.83
C LEU A 160 6.79 -6.40 11.50
N ASN A 161 6.11 -5.25 11.54
CA ASN A 161 6.57 -4.06 12.27
C ASN A 161 6.41 -4.21 13.79
N GLU A 162 5.32 -4.87 14.23
CA GLU A 162 5.02 -4.97 15.66
C GLU A 162 5.77 -6.11 16.35
N TYR A 163 6.01 -7.21 15.63
CA TYR A 163 6.52 -8.46 16.21
C TYR A 163 7.81 -8.88 15.51
N GLU A 164 8.95 -8.57 16.15
CA GLU A 164 10.28 -8.80 15.58
C GLU A 164 10.60 -10.29 15.39
N ASN A 165 10.07 -11.17 16.24
CA ASN A 165 10.33 -12.61 16.18
C ASN A 165 9.44 -13.36 15.16
N VAL A 166 8.40 -12.71 14.63
CA VAL A 166 7.48 -13.35 13.70
C VAL A 166 8.10 -13.43 12.30
N SER A 167 8.21 -14.64 11.75
CA SER A 167 8.71 -14.84 10.38
C SER A 167 7.71 -14.33 9.33
N VAL A 168 8.20 -14.07 8.11
CA VAL A 168 7.40 -13.59 6.98
C VAL A 168 6.21 -14.51 6.67
N THR A 169 6.44 -15.82 6.66
CA THR A 169 5.39 -16.82 6.42
C THR A 169 4.36 -16.86 7.55
N LYS A 170 4.81 -16.74 8.80
CA LYS A 170 3.94 -16.70 9.98
C LYS A 170 3.10 -15.41 9.98
N ALA A 171 3.70 -14.26 9.65
CA ALA A 171 3.00 -12.98 9.51
C ALA A 171 1.90 -13.04 8.44
N MET A 172 2.17 -13.70 7.30
CA MET A 172 1.16 -13.92 6.27
C MET A 172 -0.02 -14.76 6.78
N ARG A 173 0.26 -15.84 7.53
CA ARG A 173 -0.80 -16.68 8.13
C ARG A 173 -1.62 -15.90 9.15
N ILE A 174 -0.99 -15.12 10.00
CA ILE A 174 -1.67 -14.26 10.98
C ILE A 174 -2.51 -13.22 10.25
N SER A 175 -1.99 -12.59 9.18
CA SER A 175 -2.75 -11.64 8.36
C SER A 175 -4.02 -12.28 7.79
N MET A 176 -3.92 -13.50 7.23
CA MET A 176 -5.10 -14.23 6.76
C MET A 176 -6.12 -14.53 7.87
N LEU A 177 -5.63 -14.82 9.06
CA LEU A 177 -6.46 -15.17 10.22
C LEU A 177 -7.23 -13.94 10.73
N ILE A 178 -6.55 -12.82 10.95
CA ILE A 178 -7.19 -11.61 11.48
C ILE A 178 -8.13 -10.94 10.46
N THR A 179 -7.86 -11.08 9.16
CA THR A 179 -8.74 -10.57 8.09
C THR A 179 -9.91 -11.49 7.79
N ASN A 180 -9.92 -12.70 8.35
CA ASN A 180 -11.02 -13.64 8.12
C ASN A 180 -12.33 -13.16 8.78
N GLY A 181 -13.34 -12.96 7.96
CA GLY A 181 -14.61 -12.31 8.34
C GLY A 181 -14.65 -10.80 8.04
N HIS A 182 -13.50 -10.14 7.79
CA HIS A 182 -13.41 -8.70 7.55
C HIS A 182 -12.91 -8.31 6.16
N LYS A 183 -12.71 -9.29 5.25
CA LYS A 183 -12.19 -9.02 3.90
C LYS A 183 -13.08 -8.07 3.10
N TRP A 184 -14.40 -8.29 3.18
CA TRP A 184 -15.37 -7.41 2.53
C TRP A 184 -15.37 -6.01 3.13
N ASP A 185 -15.29 -5.91 4.44
CA ASP A 185 -15.23 -4.62 5.13
C ASP A 185 -13.97 -3.83 4.76
N LEU A 186 -12.82 -4.50 4.66
CA LEU A 186 -11.57 -3.91 4.19
C LEU A 186 -11.71 -3.46 2.72
N PHE A 187 -12.26 -4.30 1.86
CA PHE A 187 -12.51 -3.94 0.47
C PHE A 187 -13.38 -2.69 0.35
N VAL A 188 -14.52 -2.67 1.04
CA VAL A 188 -15.44 -1.51 1.06
C VAL A 188 -14.78 -0.28 1.71
N THR A 189 -13.85 -0.48 2.65
CA THR A 189 -13.07 0.62 3.21
C THR A 189 -12.20 1.27 2.14
N HIS A 190 -11.49 0.51 1.32
CA HIS A 190 -10.72 1.03 0.19
C HIS A 190 -11.62 1.71 -0.84
N LEU A 191 -12.74 1.06 -1.23
CA LEU A 191 -13.71 1.66 -2.14
C LEU A 191 -14.22 3.02 -1.65
N SER A 192 -14.40 3.17 -0.34
CA SER A 192 -14.92 4.41 0.24
C SER A 192 -13.98 5.61 0.15
N PHE A 193 -12.75 5.41 -0.31
CA PHE A 193 -11.79 6.47 -0.60
C PHE A 193 -11.74 6.86 -2.08
N ILE A 194 -12.38 6.07 -2.97
CA ILE A 194 -12.35 6.35 -4.43
C ILE A 194 -12.90 7.76 -4.74
N GLY A 195 -13.99 8.16 -4.09
CA GLY A 195 -14.53 9.52 -4.29
C GLY A 195 -13.52 10.62 -3.94
N TRP A 196 -12.74 10.42 -2.87
CA TRP A 196 -11.65 11.34 -2.50
C TRP A 196 -10.49 11.28 -3.48
N ALA A 197 -10.14 10.08 -3.98
CA ALA A 197 -9.10 9.92 -4.99
C ALA A 197 -9.47 10.66 -6.29
N ILE A 198 -10.72 10.58 -6.73
CA ILE A 198 -11.22 11.33 -7.90
C ILE A 198 -11.05 12.84 -7.66
N LEU A 199 -11.42 13.35 -6.47
CA LEU A 199 -11.21 14.76 -6.13
C LEU A 199 -9.72 15.14 -6.13
N CYS A 200 -8.83 14.24 -5.69
CA CYS A 200 -7.38 14.48 -5.74
C CYS A 200 -6.86 14.61 -7.19
N CYS A 201 -7.45 13.90 -8.15
CA CYS A 201 -7.08 14.03 -9.56
C CYS A 201 -7.38 15.45 -10.09
N PHE A 202 -8.48 16.08 -9.66
CA PHE A 202 -8.77 17.48 -10.03
C PHE A 202 -7.77 18.51 -9.47
N THR A 203 -7.02 18.14 -8.43
CA THR A 203 -5.93 18.95 -7.89
C THR A 203 -4.56 18.62 -8.51
N MET A 204 -4.54 18.03 -9.69
CA MET A 204 -3.30 17.53 -10.33
C MET A 204 -2.48 16.59 -9.43
N GLY A 205 -3.16 15.82 -8.56
CA GLY A 205 -2.54 14.86 -7.66
C GLY A 205 -2.06 15.43 -6.31
N ILE A 206 -2.07 16.76 -6.11
CA ILE A 206 -1.60 17.36 -4.85
C ILE A 206 -2.41 16.84 -3.64
N GLY A 207 -3.70 16.59 -3.81
CA GLY A 207 -4.57 16.06 -2.77
C GLY A 207 -4.14 14.70 -2.20
N PHE A 208 -3.38 13.90 -2.97
CA PHE A 208 -2.90 12.59 -2.49
C PHE A 208 -1.94 12.71 -1.30
N PHE A 209 -1.19 13.80 -1.15
CA PHE A 209 -0.30 14.01 0.00
C PHE A 209 -1.06 14.03 1.34
N TRP A 210 -2.35 14.33 1.34
CA TRP A 210 -3.21 14.27 2.52
C TRP A 210 -4.09 13.01 2.53
N LEU A 211 -4.51 12.54 1.36
CA LEU A 211 -5.35 11.36 1.26
C LEU A 211 -4.61 10.08 1.70
N GLU A 212 -3.37 9.90 1.27
CA GLU A 212 -2.54 8.74 1.64
C GLU A 212 -2.34 8.60 3.15
N PRO A 213 -1.91 9.61 3.91
CA PRO A 213 -1.86 9.54 5.37
C PRO A 213 -3.21 9.19 6.01
N TYR A 214 -4.30 9.71 5.47
CA TYR A 214 -5.63 9.43 5.97
C TYR A 214 -6.04 7.97 5.75
N ILE A 215 -5.75 7.41 4.57
CA ILE A 215 -5.98 6.00 4.26
C ILE A 215 -5.15 5.12 5.21
N ASN A 216 -3.84 5.37 5.29
CA ASN A 216 -2.92 4.57 6.09
C ASN A 216 -3.29 4.59 7.57
N MET A 217 -3.65 5.74 8.13
CA MET A 217 -4.09 5.84 9.52
C MET A 217 -5.43 5.13 9.77
N THR A 218 -6.34 5.17 8.80
CA THR A 218 -7.61 4.41 8.86
C THR A 218 -7.35 2.90 8.87
N LEU A 219 -6.45 2.43 8.02
CA LEU A 219 -6.07 1.00 7.94
C LEU A 219 -5.32 0.55 9.20
N THR A 220 -4.48 1.40 9.79
CA THR A 220 -3.82 1.15 11.08
C THR A 220 -4.85 0.95 12.19
N ASN A 221 -5.88 1.78 12.26
CA ASN A 221 -6.96 1.62 13.23
C ASN A 221 -7.77 0.33 12.99
N ALA A 222 -8.02 -0.02 11.73
CA ALA A 222 -8.68 -1.28 11.37
C ALA A 222 -7.82 -2.49 11.77
N TYR A 223 -6.50 -2.43 11.54
CA TYR A 223 -5.55 -3.45 11.97
C TYR A 223 -5.61 -3.67 13.48
N HIS A 224 -5.53 -2.62 14.29
CA HIS A 224 -5.63 -2.75 15.75
C HIS A 224 -6.94 -3.38 16.21
N ALA A 225 -8.05 -3.02 15.56
CA ALA A 225 -9.36 -3.58 15.90
C ALA A 225 -9.43 -5.08 15.57
N MET A 226 -8.97 -5.49 14.38
CA MET A 226 -8.95 -6.90 13.96
C MET A 226 -7.99 -7.73 14.81
N MET A 227 -6.81 -7.20 15.14
CA MET A 227 -5.84 -7.86 16.02
C MET A 227 -6.42 -8.08 17.42
N LYS A 228 -7.04 -7.05 17.99
CA LYS A 228 -7.71 -7.13 19.30
C LYS A 228 -8.85 -8.15 19.27
N GLU A 229 -9.67 -8.15 18.23
CA GLU A 229 -10.78 -9.11 18.08
C GLU A 229 -10.25 -10.55 18.00
N ALA A 230 -9.18 -10.79 17.23
CA ALA A 230 -8.57 -12.10 17.08
C ALA A 230 -8.00 -12.63 18.40
N LEU A 231 -7.36 -11.79 19.19
CA LEU A 231 -6.84 -12.14 20.53
C LEU A 231 -7.97 -12.41 21.53
N VAL A 232 -8.96 -11.55 21.60
CA VAL A 232 -10.11 -11.70 22.53
C VAL A 232 -10.97 -12.92 22.19
N SER A 233 -11.14 -13.22 20.90
CA SER A 233 -11.91 -14.39 20.47
C SER A 233 -11.14 -15.72 20.56
N GLY A 234 -9.86 -15.68 20.96
CA GLY A 234 -9.00 -16.88 21.02
C GLY A 234 -8.62 -17.46 19.64
N LYS A 235 -8.92 -16.76 18.53
CA LYS A 235 -8.48 -17.14 17.20
C LYS A 235 -6.96 -17.05 17.03
N LEU A 236 -6.36 -16.10 17.73
CA LEU A 236 -4.91 -15.87 17.80
C LEU A 236 -4.47 -15.92 19.26
N ARG A 237 -3.43 -16.66 19.55
CA ARG A 237 -2.86 -16.72 20.91
C ARG A 237 -1.67 -15.78 21.02
N PRO A 238 -1.38 -15.21 22.20
CA PRO A 238 -0.19 -14.40 22.41
C PRO A 238 1.11 -15.14 22.02
N GLU A 239 1.16 -16.46 22.24
CA GLU A 239 2.29 -17.33 21.88
C GLU A 239 2.56 -17.38 20.36
N ASP A 240 1.53 -17.12 19.54
CA ASP A 240 1.69 -17.06 18.08
C ASP A 240 2.40 -15.79 17.62
N LEU A 241 2.63 -14.83 18.51
CA LEU A 241 3.26 -13.54 18.23
C LEU A 241 4.71 -13.46 18.70
N THR A 242 5.24 -14.54 19.27
CA THR A 242 6.64 -14.67 19.74
C THR A 242 7.52 -15.42 18.77
#